data_2029ea77e974f7d9e385645a5f209761
#
_entry.id   2029ea77e974f7d9e385645a5f209761
#
_cell.length_a   1.000
_cell.length_b   1.000
_cell.length_c   1.000
_cell.angle_alpha   90.00
_cell.angle_beta   90.00
_cell.angle_gamma   90.00
#
_symmetry.space_group_name_H-M   'P 1'
#
loop_
_entity.id
_entity.type
_entity.pdbx_description
1 polymer ?
#
loop_
_entity_poly.entity_id
_entity_poly.type
_entity_poly.pdbx_seq_one_letter_code
_entity_poly.pdbx_strand_id
1 'polypeptide(L)'
;MKILLLPILAALALAGCNTAESPAEVSQDVRDARRDAAQDVNVARRDAAEQDAAANREVADQRADSASVAAKGAYAVAVAEIQGNYKIAFEKCEALAGAEQKVCKEQADASLEAAMGRASTLNP
;
A
#
# COMPACT_ATOMS: atom_id res chain seq x y z
N MET A 1 30.52 -7.82 -10.01
CA MET A 1 30.28 -6.45 -10.47
C MET A 1 31.62 -5.77 -10.63
N LYS A 2 32.08 -5.58 -11.89
CA LYS A 2 33.34 -4.92 -12.22
C LYS A 2 33.04 -3.42 -12.42
N ILE A 3 33.50 -2.60 -11.48
CA ILE A 3 33.48 -1.15 -11.59
C ILE A 3 34.63 -0.75 -12.53
N LEU A 4 34.28 -0.35 -13.75
CA LEU A 4 35.18 0.26 -14.71
C LEU A 4 35.35 1.75 -14.33
N LEU A 5 36.47 2.03 -13.64
CA LEU A 5 36.94 3.39 -13.43
C LEU A 5 37.53 3.88 -14.76
N LEU A 6 36.82 4.77 -15.46
CA LEU A 6 37.33 5.54 -16.58
C LEU A 6 38.06 6.78 -16.01
N PRO A 7 39.35 6.98 -16.32
CA PRO A 7 40.00 8.24 -16.00
C PRO A 7 39.55 9.31 -17.01
N ILE A 8 38.83 10.30 -16.56
CA ILE A 8 38.55 11.54 -17.34
C ILE A 8 39.85 12.35 -17.33
N LEU A 9 40.62 12.25 -18.39
CA LEU A 9 41.71 13.17 -18.69
C LEU A 9 41.08 14.50 -19.15
N ALA A 10 40.93 15.45 -18.21
CA ALA A 10 40.62 16.82 -18.53
C ALA A 10 41.87 17.52 -19.14
N ALA A 11 41.89 17.61 -20.47
CA ALA A 11 42.85 18.43 -21.17
C ALA A 11 42.46 19.90 -20.95
N LEU A 12 43.13 20.60 -20.03
CA LEU A 12 43.08 22.04 -19.89
C LEU A 12 43.83 22.67 -21.08
N ALA A 13 43.08 23.09 -22.09
CA ALA A 13 43.60 24.02 -23.10
C ALA A 13 43.59 25.42 -22.50
N LEU A 14 44.70 25.84 -21.88
CA LEU A 14 44.97 27.23 -21.51
C LEU A 14 45.47 27.96 -22.74
N ALA A 15 44.53 28.59 -23.48
CA ALA A 15 44.87 29.60 -24.48
C ALA A 15 43.71 30.56 -24.62
N GLY A 16 43.77 31.69 -23.96
CA GLY A 16 42.83 32.79 -24.16
C GLY A 16 43.14 33.94 -23.23
N CYS A 17 43.38 35.08 -23.76
CA CYS A 17 43.63 36.36 -23.09
C CYS A 17 42.66 36.54 -21.92
N ASN A 18 43.18 36.48 -20.73
CA ASN A 18 42.41 36.60 -19.50
C ASN A 18 42.20 38.10 -19.22
N THR A 19 41.25 38.74 -19.90
CA THR A 19 40.68 40.00 -19.43
C THR A 19 39.74 39.62 -18.28
N ALA A 20 40.15 39.90 -17.05
CA ALA A 20 39.28 39.71 -15.90
C ALA A 20 37.98 40.48 -16.11
N GLU A 21 36.84 39.80 -15.88
CA GLU A 21 35.52 40.42 -15.93
C GLU A 21 35.45 41.60 -14.97
N SER A 22 34.65 42.59 -15.30
CA SER A 22 34.44 43.70 -14.40
C SER A 22 33.66 43.26 -13.15
N PRO A 23 33.86 43.91 -12.00
CA PRO A 23 33.09 43.56 -10.80
C PRO A 23 31.58 43.66 -10.99
N ALA A 24 31.10 44.46 -11.92
CA ALA A 24 29.69 44.59 -12.25
C ALA A 24 29.17 43.34 -13.01
N GLU A 25 29.91 42.85 -14.00
CA GLU A 25 29.60 41.63 -14.75
C GLU A 25 29.58 40.43 -13.83
N VAL A 26 30.63 40.22 -13.03
CA VAL A 26 30.68 39.15 -12.04
C VAL A 26 29.48 39.17 -11.07
N SER A 27 29.11 40.39 -10.62
CA SER A 27 27.96 40.52 -9.72
C SER A 27 26.62 40.18 -10.38
N GLN A 28 26.50 40.39 -11.69
CA GLN A 28 25.33 40.03 -12.47
C GLN A 28 25.27 38.50 -12.68
N ASP A 29 26.36 37.91 -13.08
CA ASP A 29 26.48 36.46 -13.30
C ASP A 29 26.20 35.66 -12.01
N VAL A 30 26.68 36.18 -10.89
CA VAL A 30 26.36 35.57 -9.57
C VAL A 30 24.87 35.69 -9.25
N ARG A 31 24.21 36.81 -9.60
CA ARG A 31 22.75 36.93 -9.38
C ARG A 31 21.97 35.97 -10.27
N ASP A 32 22.38 35.82 -11.52
CA ASP A 32 21.72 34.94 -12.48
C ASP A 32 21.94 33.48 -12.08
N ALA A 33 23.16 33.10 -11.76
CA ALA A 33 23.46 31.75 -11.24
C ALA A 33 22.66 31.39 -9.96
N ARG A 34 22.45 32.40 -9.08
CA ARG A 34 21.59 32.18 -7.89
C ARG A 34 20.12 31.99 -8.23
N ARG A 35 19.61 32.67 -9.25
CA ARG A 35 18.23 32.49 -9.72
C ARG A 35 18.05 31.10 -10.33
N ASP A 36 18.97 30.72 -11.19
CA ASP A 36 18.94 29.41 -11.83
C ASP A 36 19.02 28.27 -10.78
N ALA A 37 19.96 28.37 -9.86
CA ALA A 37 20.06 27.44 -8.76
C ALA A 37 18.79 27.37 -7.89
N ALA A 38 18.13 28.52 -7.65
CA ALA A 38 16.87 28.55 -6.92
C ALA A 38 15.72 27.89 -7.70
N GLN A 39 15.70 28.05 -9.02
CA GLN A 39 14.73 27.37 -9.89
C GLN A 39 14.96 25.86 -9.89
N ASP A 40 16.19 25.40 -10.05
CA ASP A 40 16.55 23.99 -10.05
C ASP A 40 16.16 23.32 -8.72
N VAL A 41 16.45 23.97 -7.59
CA VAL A 41 16.03 23.49 -6.27
C VAL A 41 14.51 23.41 -6.15
N ASN A 42 13.77 24.37 -6.70
CA ASN A 42 12.31 24.35 -6.65
C ASN A 42 11.71 23.24 -7.55
N VAL A 43 12.33 22.96 -8.69
CA VAL A 43 11.96 21.83 -9.55
C VAL A 43 12.22 20.52 -8.81
N ALA A 44 13.44 20.32 -8.29
CA ALA A 44 13.81 19.12 -7.57
C ALA A 44 12.90 18.85 -6.35
N ARG A 45 12.49 19.91 -5.63
CA ARG A 45 11.54 19.77 -4.51
C ARG A 45 10.15 19.34 -4.96
N ARG A 46 9.67 19.83 -6.09
CA ARG A 46 8.38 19.41 -6.66
C ARG A 46 8.42 17.95 -7.09
N ASP A 47 9.47 17.58 -7.80
CA ASP A 47 9.66 16.21 -8.26
C ASP A 47 9.74 15.22 -7.08
N ALA A 48 10.47 15.59 -6.03
CA ALA A 48 10.52 14.80 -4.81
C ALA A 48 9.15 14.67 -4.13
N ALA A 49 8.40 15.77 -4.03
CA ALA A 49 7.05 15.75 -3.45
C ALA A 49 6.06 14.89 -4.27
N GLU A 50 6.17 14.90 -5.60
CA GLU A 50 5.36 14.05 -6.47
C GLU A 50 5.71 12.57 -6.30
N GLN A 51 6.99 12.24 -6.19
CA GLN A 51 7.46 10.88 -5.93
C GLN A 51 6.98 10.38 -4.55
N ASP A 52 7.10 11.20 -3.51
CA ASP A 52 6.61 10.87 -2.17
C ASP A 52 5.09 10.65 -2.17
N ALA A 53 4.34 11.49 -2.88
CA ALA A 53 2.90 11.34 -3.01
C ALA A 53 2.51 10.06 -3.76
N ALA A 54 3.25 9.69 -4.80
CA ALA A 54 3.03 8.45 -5.54
C ALA A 54 3.32 7.22 -4.67
N ALA A 55 4.45 7.22 -3.96
CA ALA A 55 4.82 6.14 -3.04
C ALA A 55 3.80 5.96 -1.90
N ASN A 56 3.29 7.07 -1.35
CA ASN A 56 2.27 7.03 -0.31
C ASN A 56 0.93 6.46 -0.83
N ARG A 57 0.55 6.74 -2.08
CA ARG A 57 -0.66 6.14 -2.69
C ARG A 57 -0.48 4.63 -2.86
N GLU A 58 0.66 4.19 -3.38
CA GLU A 58 0.95 2.76 -3.54
C GLU A 58 0.88 2.01 -2.20
N VAL A 59 1.46 2.57 -1.14
CA VAL A 59 1.36 1.99 0.21
C VAL A 59 -0.08 1.95 0.71
N ALA A 60 -0.89 2.97 0.43
CA ALA A 60 -2.30 3.00 0.81
C ALA A 60 -3.10 1.91 0.07
N ASP A 61 -2.88 1.75 -1.23
CA ASP A 61 -3.53 0.72 -2.05
C ASP A 61 -3.15 -0.69 -1.57
N GLN A 62 -1.88 -0.95 -1.30
CA GLN A 62 -1.41 -2.23 -0.75
C GLN A 62 -2.03 -2.55 0.62
N ARG A 63 -2.23 -1.53 1.47
CA ARG A 63 -2.93 -1.71 2.75
C ARG A 63 -4.40 -2.05 2.57
N ALA A 64 -5.07 -1.40 1.63
CA ALA A 64 -6.47 -1.69 1.31
C ALA A 64 -6.64 -3.12 0.77
N ASP A 65 -5.76 -3.55 -0.13
CA ASP A 65 -5.76 -4.91 -0.66
C ASP A 65 -5.52 -5.95 0.46
N SER A 66 -4.54 -5.70 1.32
CA SER A 66 -4.24 -6.58 2.45
C SER A 66 -5.42 -6.68 3.42
N ALA A 67 -6.11 -5.57 3.70
CA ALA A 67 -7.30 -5.55 4.54
C ALA A 67 -8.45 -6.35 3.91
N SER A 68 -8.65 -6.24 2.59
CA SER A 68 -9.64 -7.01 1.84
C SER A 68 -9.35 -8.51 1.91
N VAL A 69 -8.09 -8.92 1.70
CA VAL A 69 -7.68 -10.34 1.82
C VAL A 69 -7.90 -10.86 3.24
N ALA A 70 -7.54 -10.09 4.26
CA ALA A 70 -7.75 -10.46 5.65
C ALA A 70 -9.24 -10.61 5.99
N ALA A 71 -10.10 -9.71 5.52
CA ALA A 71 -11.55 -9.78 5.72
C ALA A 71 -12.16 -11.02 5.06
N LYS A 72 -11.77 -11.33 3.81
CA LYS A 72 -12.18 -12.55 3.11
C LYS A 72 -11.74 -13.80 3.87
N GLY A 73 -10.52 -13.81 4.39
CA GLY A 73 -10.00 -14.91 5.21
C GLY A 73 -10.81 -15.08 6.50
N ALA A 74 -11.09 -13.99 7.22
CA ALA A 74 -11.91 -14.01 8.43
C ALA A 74 -13.33 -14.51 8.16
N TYR A 75 -13.94 -14.07 7.06
CA TYR A 75 -15.25 -14.58 6.64
C TYR A 75 -15.23 -16.08 6.36
N ALA A 76 -14.23 -16.57 5.61
CA ALA A 76 -14.10 -17.99 5.30
C ALA A 76 -13.95 -18.85 6.57
N VAL A 77 -13.14 -18.41 7.54
CA VAL A 77 -13.00 -19.08 8.84
C VAL A 77 -14.31 -19.08 9.61
N ALA A 78 -15.00 -17.93 9.70
CA ALA A 78 -16.29 -17.85 10.39
C ALA A 78 -17.34 -18.78 9.78
N VAL A 79 -17.42 -18.84 8.45
CA VAL A 79 -18.33 -19.76 7.75
C VAL A 79 -18.00 -21.23 8.06
N ALA A 80 -16.74 -21.61 8.05
CA ALA A 80 -16.31 -22.97 8.36
C ALA A 80 -16.66 -23.38 9.81
N GLU A 81 -16.44 -22.46 10.77
CA GLU A 81 -16.82 -22.68 12.17
C GLU A 81 -18.34 -22.81 12.36
N ILE A 82 -19.13 -21.94 11.70
CA ILE A 82 -20.60 -21.98 11.75
C ILE A 82 -21.12 -23.31 11.20
N GLN A 83 -20.60 -23.75 10.04
CA GLN A 83 -20.98 -25.02 9.44
C GLN A 83 -20.58 -26.22 10.31
N GLY A 84 -19.40 -26.17 10.93
CA GLY A 84 -18.94 -27.16 11.87
C GLY A 84 -19.86 -27.29 13.09
N ASN A 85 -20.20 -26.14 13.69
CA ASN A 85 -21.10 -26.09 14.83
C ASN A 85 -22.52 -26.56 14.48
N TYR A 86 -23.02 -26.21 13.29
CA TYR A 86 -24.31 -26.70 12.80
C TYR A 86 -24.31 -28.21 12.68
N LYS A 87 -23.28 -28.81 12.05
CA LYS A 87 -23.18 -30.30 11.94
C LYS A 87 -23.19 -30.95 13.29
N ILE A 88 -22.43 -30.44 14.26
CA ILE A 88 -22.40 -30.98 15.63
C ILE A 88 -23.78 -30.87 16.30
N ALA A 89 -24.47 -29.74 16.12
CA ALA A 89 -25.81 -29.53 16.68
C ALA A 89 -26.83 -30.52 16.05
N PHE A 90 -26.77 -30.64 14.73
CA PHE A 90 -27.66 -31.52 13.98
C PHE A 90 -27.46 -33.01 14.37
N GLU A 91 -26.23 -33.48 14.49
CA GLU A 91 -25.92 -34.85 14.95
C GLU A 91 -26.42 -35.09 16.37
N LYS A 92 -26.35 -34.12 17.26
CA LYS A 92 -26.95 -34.21 18.60
C LYS A 92 -28.46 -34.40 18.56
N CYS A 93 -29.14 -33.79 17.59
CA CYS A 93 -30.58 -33.98 17.41
C CYS A 93 -30.96 -35.40 16.95
N GLU A 94 -30.05 -36.14 16.29
CA GLU A 94 -30.29 -37.52 15.88
C GLU A 94 -30.44 -38.48 17.07
N ALA A 95 -29.94 -38.11 18.25
CA ALA A 95 -30.15 -38.87 19.48
C ALA A 95 -31.59 -38.73 20.05
N LEU A 96 -32.39 -37.82 19.52
CA LEU A 96 -33.80 -37.60 19.92
C LEU A 96 -34.75 -38.32 18.96
N ALA A 97 -36.02 -38.42 19.32
CA ALA A 97 -37.03 -39.06 18.48
C ALA A 97 -38.32 -38.21 18.40
N GLY A 98 -39.07 -38.39 17.32
CA GLY A 98 -40.39 -37.79 17.16
C GLY A 98 -40.40 -36.27 17.14
N ALA A 99 -41.30 -35.65 17.89
CA ALA A 99 -41.47 -34.20 17.92
C ALA A 99 -40.25 -33.47 18.49
N GLU A 100 -39.55 -34.05 19.46
CA GLU A 100 -38.36 -33.46 20.08
C GLU A 100 -37.21 -33.36 19.08
N GLN A 101 -36.99 -34.38 18.27
CA GLN A 101 -35.99 -34.37 17.21
C GLN A 101 -36.28 -33.25 16.20
N LYS A 102 -37.56 -33.11 15.79
CA LYS A 102 -37.96 -32.08 14.83
C LYS A 102 -37.68 -30.68 15.37
N VAL A 103 -38.08 -30.37 16.59
CA VAL A 103 -37.84 -29.07 17.21
C VAL A 103 -36.35 -28.80 17.37
N CYS A 104 -35.57 -29.80 17.76
CA CYS A 104 -34.10 -29.67 17.86
C CYS A 104 -33.48 -29.28 16.51
N LYS A 105 -33.85 -29.91 15.41
CA LYS A 105 -33.35 -29.61 14.07
C LYS A 105 -33.76 -28.21 13.61
N GLU A 106 -35.02 -27.82 13.84
CA GLU A 106 -35.49 -26.45 13.53
C GLU A 106 -34.71 -25.40 14.30
N GLN A 107 -34.31 -25.64 15.54
CA GLN A 107 -33.45 -24.77 16.32
C GLN A 107 -32.02 -24.70 15.77
N ALA A 108 -31.48 -25.83 15.32
CA ALA A 108 -30.16 -25.85 14.69
C ALA A 108 -30.15 -25.04 13.39
N ASP A 109 -31.19 -25.20 12.55
CA ASP A 109 -31.35 -24.42 11.30
C ASP A 109 -31.46 -22.93 11.56
N ALA A 110 -32.31 -22.50 12.51
CA ALA A 110 -32.46 -21.11 12.89
C ALA A 110 -31.14 -20.52 13.43
N SER A 111 -30.37 -21.31 14.19
CA SER A 111 -29.07 -20.90 14.70
C SER A 111 -28.03 -20.72 13.59
N LEU A 112 -28.05 -21.61 12.59
CA LEU A 112 -27.22 -21.50 11.39
C LEU A 112 -27.51 -20.22 10.64
N GLU A 113 -28.79 -19.95 10.34
CA GLU A 113 -29.22 -18.77 9.61
C GLU A 113 -28.80 -17.46 10.33
N ALA A 114 -29.04 -17.38 11.63
CA ALA A 114 -28.65 -16.24 12.43
C ALA A 114 -27.13 -16.04 12.49
N ALA A 115 -26.35 -17.14 12.55
CA ALA A 115 -24.90 -17.07 12.56
C ALA A 115 -24.34 -16.65 11.19
N MET A 116 -24.89 -17.17 10.10
CA MET A 116 -24.51 -16.78 8.72
C MET A 116 -24.83 -15.31 8.46
N GLY A 117 -25.97 -14.81 8.95
CA GLY A 117 -26.34 -13.40 8.88
C GLY A 117 -25.29 -12.49 9.57
N ARG A 118 -24.79 -12.89 10.73
CA ARG A 118 -23.71 -12.17 11.40
C ARG A 118 -22.38 -12.25 10.65
N ALA A 119 -22.03 -13.42 10.13
CA ALA A 119 -20.79 -13.60 9.37
C ALA A 119 -20.77 -12.75 8.08
N SER A 120 -21.94 -12.53 7.45
CA SER A 120 -22.02 -11.73 6.23
C SER A 120 -21.51 -10.29 6.41
N THR A 121 -21.51 -9.76 7.63
CA THR A 121 -20.93 -8.43 7.92
C THR A 121 -19.41 -8.39 7.87
N LEU A 122 -18.74 -9.55 7.85
CA LEU A 122 -17.29 -9.68 7.68
C LEU A 122 -16.87 -9.72 6.20
N ASN A 123 -17.85 -9.94 5.30
CA ASN A 123 -17.56 -10.01 3.87
C ASN A 123 -17.48 -8.58 3.31
N PRO A 124 -16.30 -8.16 2.74
CA PRO A 124 -16.08 -6.82 2.22
C PRO A 124 -16.86 -6.51 0.96
#